data_80012f6381aa199072262fee7e8f078a
#
_entry.id   80012f6381aa199072262fee7e8f078a
#
_cell.length_a   1.000
_cell.length_b   1.000
_cell.length_c   1.000
_cell.angle_alpha   90.00
_cell.angle_beta   90.00
_cell.angle_gamma   90.00
#
_symmetry.space_group_name_H-M   'P 1'
#
loop_
_entity.id
_entity.type
_entity.pdbx_description
1 polymer ?
#
loop_
_entity_poly.entity_id
_entity_poly.type
_entity_poly.pdbx_seq_one_letter_code
_entity_poly.pdbx_strand_id
1 'polypeptide(L)' 'MNTICYKPVTNRTRARKNGKLIKCPKCQSVRPIYHFSWSGLTCPDCKESIDKLDWLVESN' A
#
# COMPACT_ATOMS: atom_id res chain seq x y z
N MET A 1 -9.93 6.88 -19.72
CA MET A 1 -9.24 7.24 -18.50
C MET A 1 -8.90 6.01 -17.69
N ASN A 2 -7.68 5.97 -17.21
CA ASN A 2 -7.23 4.81 -16.42
C ASN A 2 -7.53 5.05 -14.95
N THR A 3 -8.42 4.23 -14.41
CA THR A 3 -8.73 4.25 -13.00
C THR A 3 -7.92 3.17 -12.31
N ILE A 4 -7.11 3.55 -11.34
CA ILE A 4 -6.34 2.58 -10.58
C ILE A 4 -7.24 2.02 -9.49
N CYS A 5 -7.38 0.71 -9.49
CA CYS A 5 -8.12 0.02 -8.44
C CYS A 5 -7.16 -0.38 -7.33
N TYR A 6 -7.62 -0.28 -6.10
CA TYR A 6 -6.82 -0.66 -4.94
C TYR A 6 -7.46 -1.86 -4.27
N LYS A 7 -6.63 -2.80 -3.84
CA LYS A 7 -7.08 -4.01 -3.15
C LYS A 7 -6.29 -4.15 -1.85
N PRO A 8 -6.85 -4.82 -0.85
CA PRO A 8 -6.10 -5.05 0.39
C PRO A 8 -4.83 -5.84 0.12
N VAL A 9 -3.76 -5.44 0.80
CA VAL A 9 -2.50 -6.17 0.71
C VAL A 9 -2.68 -7.55 1.32
N THR A 10 -2.09 -8.56 0.69
CA THR A 10 -2.14 -9.93 1.18
C THR A 10 -0.73 -10.45 1.41
N ASN A 11 -0.64 -11.67 1.98
CA ASN A 11 0.66 -12.29 2.20
C ASN A 11 1.35 -12.65 0.88
N ARG A 12 0.61 -12.66 -0.21
CA ARG A 12 1.15 -12.96 -1.55
C ARG A 12 1.49 -11.71 -2.35
N THR A 13 1.12 -10.55 -1.83
CA THR A 13 1.40 -9.29 -2.53
C THR A 13 2.90 -9.08 -2.63
N ARG A 14 3.37 -8.76 -3.83
CA ARG A 14 4.78 -8.51 -4.10
C ARG A 14 4.92 -7.23 -4.90
N ALA A 15 5.93 -6.46 -4.55
CA ALA A 15 6.31 -5.32 -5.36
C ALA A 15 7.16 -5.81 -6.52
N ARG A 16 6.99 -5.18 -7.67
CA ARG A 16 7.81 -5.50 -8.83
C ARG A 16 9.04 -4.59 -8.84
N LYS A 17 9.85 -4.76 -9.87
CA LYS A 17 11.08 -3.99 -10.03
C LYS A 17 10.83 -2.48 -9.93
N ASN A 18 9.69 -2.02 -10.44
CA ASN A 18 9.33 -0.61 -10.42
C ASN A 18 8.56 -0.21 -9.17
N GLY A 19 8.35 -1.15 -8.26
CA GLY A 19 7.61 -0.88 -7.06
C GLY A 19 6.11 -0.91 -7.26
N LYS A 20 5.38 -0.66 -6.20
CA LYS A 20 3.93 -0.59 -6.21
C LYS A 20 3.48 0.60 -5.39
N LEU A 21 2.36 1.18 -5.78
CA LEU A 21 1.76 2.25 -4.98
C LEU A 21 0.83 1.64 -3.95
N ILE A 22 0.93 2.13 -2.73
CA ILE A 22 0.01 1.73 -1.67
C ILE A 22 -0.75 2.96 -1.21
N LYS A 23 -1.95 2.72 -0.70
CA LYS A 23 -2.85 3.77 -0.28
C LYS A 23 -3.23 3.57 1.18
N CYS A 24 -3.12 4.64 1.96
CA CYS A 24 -3.52 4.60 3.36
C CYS A 24 -5.05 4.47 3.45
N PRO A 25 -5.56 3.52 4.24
CA PRO A 25 -7.01 3.35 4.37
C PRO A 25 -7.66 4.44 5.22
N LYS A 26 -6.87 5.24 5.92
CA LYS A 26 -7.41 6.27 6.80
C LYS A 26 -7.41 7.65 6.18
N CYS A 27 -6.28 8.10 5.65
CA CYS A 27 -6.18 9.43 5.05
C CYS A 27 -6.09 9.39 3.54
N GLN A 28 -6.01 8.19 2.95
CA GLN A 28 -5.97 7.98 1.51
C GLN A 28 -4.73 8.54 0.84
N SER A 29 -3.65 8.70 1.59
CA SER A 29 -2.37 9.08 1.01
C SER A 29 -1.79 7.92 0.22
N VAL A 30 -1.27 8.22 -0.96
CA VAL A 30 -0.66 7.23 -1.84
C VAL A 30 0.85 7.39 -1.79
N ARG A 31 1.57 6.28 -1.70
CA ARG A 31 3.03 6.31 -1.66
C ARG A 31 3.61 5.07 -2.31
N PRO A 32 4.81 5.20 -2.90
CA PRO A 32 5.45 4.05 -3.53
C PRO A 32 6.20 3.21 -2.49
N ILE A 33 6.21 1.90 -2.71
CA ILE A 33 7.06 0.99 -1.95
C ILE A 33 7.66 -0.03 -2.91
N TYR A 34 8.78 -0.60 -2.51
CA TYR A 34 9.54 -1.47 -3.38
C TYR A 34 9.66 -2.89 -2.85
N HIS A 35 9.08 -3.16 -1.68
CA HIS A 35 9.05 -4.51 -1.13
C HIS A 35 7.90 -4.61 -0.12
N PHE A 36 7.52 -5.83 0.18
CA PHE A 36 6.45 -6.09 1.14
C PHE A 36 6.94 -7.00 2.28
N SER A 37 8.21 -6.87 2.65
CA SER A 37 8.76 -7.68 3.73
C SER A 37 8.46 -7.11 5.11
N TRP A 38 7.84 -5.94 5.17
CA TRP A 38 7.45 -5.31 6.43
C TRP A 38 6.13 -5.89 6.93
N SER A 39 5.90 -5.83 8.25
CA SER A 39 4.66 -6.29 8.84
C SER A 39 3.63 -5.18 8.99
N GLY A 40 4.06 -3.93 8.96
CA GLY A 40 3.19 -2.77 9.03
C GLY A 40 3.98 -1.50 8.82
N LEU A 41 3.29 -0.44 8.46
CA LEU A 41 3.93 0.85 8.25
C LEU A 41 3.11 1.95 8.90
N THR A 42 3.80 2.97 9.39
CA THR A 42 3.15 4.16 9.89
C THR A 42 2.98 5.16 8.76
N CYS A 43 1.74 5.58 8.54
CA CYS A 43 1.47 6.60 7.52
C CYS A 43 2.05 7.94 7.99
N PRO A 44 2.91 8.58 7.20
CA PRO A 44 3.50 9.86 7.62
C PRO A 44 2.53 11.03 7.60
N ASP A 45 1.42 10.89 6.89
CA ASP A 45 0.45 11.98 6.78
C ASP A 45 -0.52 12.00 7.95
N CYS A 46 -1.10 10.86 8.31
CA CYS A 46 -2.02 10.79 9.43
C CYS A 46 -1.35 10.24 10.69
N LYS A 47 -0.11 9.77 10.56
CA LYS A 47 0.71 9.25 11.67
C LYS A 47 0.07 8.06 12.38
N GLU A 48 -0.79 7.34 11.65
CA GLU A 48 -1.43 6.14 12.19
C GLU A 48 -0.59 4.92 11.85
N SER A 49 -0.47 4.03 12.83
CA SER A 49 0.20 2.75 12.61
C SER A 49 -0.79 1.81 11.93
N ILE A 50 -0.44 1.30 10.78
CA ILE A 50 -1.35 0.51 9.95
C ILE A 50 -0.68 -0.82 9.63
N ASP A 51 -1.41 -1.92 9.88
CA ASP A 51 -0.90 -3.24 9.58
C ASP A 51 -0.80 -3.45 8.07
N LYS A 52 0.11 -4.33 7.68
CA LYS A 52 0.34 -4.63 6.28
C LYS A 52 -0.95 -4.99 5.55
N LEU A 53 -1.78 -5.82 6.14
CA LEU A 53 -2.99 -6.30 5.49
C LEU A 53 -4.11 -5.26 5.47
N ASP A 54 -3.94 -4.16 6.18
CA ASP A 54 -4.90 -3.06 6.15
C ASP A 54 -4.56 -2.06 5.06
N TRP A 55 -3.33 -2.06 4.57
CA TRP A 55 -2.95 -1.19 3.47
C TRP A 55 -3.61 -1.65 2.18
N LEU A 56 -3.86 -0.69 1.31
CA LEU A 56 -4.38 -0.97 -0.03
C LEU A 56 -3.24 -0.87 -1.01
N VAL A 57 -3.22 -1.75 -2.00
CA VAL A 57 -2.18 -1.76 -3.02
C VAL A 57 -2.82 -1.65 -4.39
N GLU A 58 -2.14 -0.96 -5.30
CA GLU A 58 -2.66 -0.80 -6.65
C GLU A 58 -2.80 -2.15 -7.32
N SER A 59 -3.87 -2.30 -8.08
CA SER A 59 -4.17 -3.52 -8.82
C SER A 59 -4.51 -3.14 -10.25
N ASN A 60 -3.77 -3.70 -11.18
CA ASN A 60 -4.04 -3.49 -12.60
C ASN A 60 -4.72 -4.70 -13.19
#